data_a5942c9664033e15aba6aad92859961e
#
_entry.id   a5942c9664033e15aba6aad92859961e
#
_cell.length_a   1.000
_cell.length_b   1.000
_cell.length_c   1.000
_cell.angle_alpha   90.00
_cell.angle_beta   90.00
_cell.angle_gamma   90.00
#
_symmetry.space_group_name_H-M   'P 1'
#
loop_
_entity.id
_entity.type
_entity.pdbx_description
1 polymer ?
#
loop_
_entity_poly.entity_id
_entity_poly.type
_entity_poly.pdbx_seq_one_letter_code
_entity_poly.pdbx_strand_id
1 'polypeptide(L)'
;TRPGIPPRGCWAHARRKFEQAMDNDPARAAFALRIIQRMYDIERECRRRNLSPDEIYRERRQRARPLTEALHRWLMENRSERRSAIDRAIAYTLGIYPRLCRYLDDGHYHIDNNMAENAVRPLALGRKNYLFCGSHRAARDAAIIYSLIGTCRLCGHNPQQWLTDVMCRINDCRTSQLHTLLPGNWTPQPDTTSGF
;
A
#
# COMPACT_ATOMS: atom_id res chain seq x y z
N THR A 1 -8.98 15.13 3.99
CA THR A 1 -8.86 14.78 2.54
C THR A 1 -8.30 15.99 1.83
N ARG A 2 -7.13 15.88 1.20
CA ARG A 2 -6.61 16.94 0.32
C ARG A 2 -7.61 17.12 -0.82
N PRO A 3 -8.04 18.37 -1.13
CA PRO A 3 -8.93 18.61 -2.26
C PRO A 3 -8.23 18.13 -3.54
N GLY A 4 -8.89 17.29 -4.34
CA GLY A 4 -8.44 16.85 -5.64
C GLY A 4 -8.02 15.38 -5.79
N ILE A 5 -7.74 14.62 -4.71
CA ILE A 5 -7.43 13.19 -4.85
C ILE A 5 -8.68 12.37 -4.52
N PRO A 6 -9.29 11.70 -5.52
CA PRO A 6 -10.48 10.91 -5.28
C PRO A 6 -10.16 9.67 -4.41
N PRO A 7 -11.03 9.31 -3.44
CA PRO A 7 -10.83 8.14 -2.61
C PRO A 7 -10.79 6.87 -3.45
N ARG A 8 -9.79 6.00 -3.20
CA ARG A 8 -9.62 4.71 -3.87
C ARG A 8 -10.09 3.58 -2.98
N GLY A 9 -10.55 2.50 -3.58
CA GLY A 9 -10.83 1.25 -2.90
C GLY A 9 -9.57 0.37 -2.85
N CYS A 10 -9.57 -0.59 -1.93
CA CYS A 10 -8.50 -1.55 -1.75
C CYS A 10 -9.05 -2.97 -1.93
N TRP A 11 -8.63 -3.66 -2.98
CA TRP A 11 -9.07 -5.03 -3.26
C TRP A 11 -8.62 -6.02 -2.18
N ALA A 12 -7.51 -5.75 -1.47
CA ALA A 12 -7.09 -6.59 -0.35
C ALA A 12 -8.12 -6.62 0.78
N HIS A 13 -8.79 -5.48 1.05
CA HIS A 13 -9.87 -5.43 2.05
C HIS A 13 -11.13 -6.19 1.59
N ALA A 14 -11.53 -6.03 0.33
CA ALA A 14 -12.64 -6.80 -0.24
C ALA A 14 -12.34 -8.30 -0.20
N ARG A 15 -11.14 -8.72 -0.61
CA ARG A 15 -10.65 -10.09 -0.55
C ARG A 15 -10.76 -10.67 0.85
N ARG A 16 -10.26 -9.95 1.88
CA ARG A 16 -10.30 -10.39 3.28
C ARG A 16 -11.73 -10.66 3.76
N LYS A 17 -12.73 -9.88 3.30
CA LYS A 17 -14.13 -10.12 3.64
C LYS A 17 -14.65 -11.45 3.10
N PHE A 18 -14.26 -11.83 1.88
CA PHE A 18 -14.60 -13.13 1.31
C PHE A 18 -13.82 -14.27 1.97
N GLU A 19 -12.56 -14.07 2.35
CA GLU A 19 -11.79 -15.04 3.13
C GLU A 19 -12.48 -15.34 4.48
N GLN A 20 -12.95 -14.32 5.19
CA GLN A 20 -13.71 -14.45 6.43
C GLN A 20 -15.08 -15.11 6.25
N ALA A 21 -15.60 -15.16 5.03
CA ALA A 21 -16.87 -15.80 4.72
C ALA A 21 -16.73 -17.25 4.26
N MET A 22 -15.51 -17.79 4.13
CA MET A 22 -15.26 -19.16 3.69
C MET A 22 -15.93 -20.22 4.58
N ASP A 23 -15.92 -20.01 5.88
CA ASP A 23 -16.54 -20.95 6.84
C ASP A 23 -18.07 -20.90 6.77
N ASN A 24 -18.64 -19.79 6.30
CA ASN A 24 -20.10 -19.60 6.24
C ASN A 24 -20.69 -20.08 4.90
N ASP A 25 -20.04 -19.75 3.78
CA ASP A 25 -20.47 -20.11 2.44
C ASP A 25 -19.24 -20.29 1.54
N PRO A 26 -18.59 -21.46 1.57
CA PRO A 26 -17.37 -21.71 0.84
C PRO A 26 -17.54 -21.60 -0.68
N ALA A 27 -18.71 -21.94 -1.21
CA ALA A 27 -18.95 -21.94 -2.67
C ALA A 27 -18.96 -20.51 -3.22
N ARG A 28 -19.76 -19.62 -2.61
CA ARG A 28 -19.85 -18.22 -3.04
C ARG A 28 -18.58 -17.46 -2.72
N ALA A 29 -17.96 -17.69 -1.57
CA ALA A 29 -16.70 -17.06 -1.20
C ALA A 29 -15.55 -17.47 -2.14
N ALA A 30 -15.40 -18.76 -2.44
CA ALA A 30 -14.37 -19.25 -3.36
C ALA A 30 -14.54 -18.71 -4.78
N PHE A 31 -15.79 -18.51 -5.25
CA PHE A 31 -16.04 -17.90 -6.55
C PHE A 31 -15.47 -16.48 -6.61
N ALA A 32 -15.82 -15.63 -5.65
CA ALA A 32 -15.34 -14.26 -5.60
C ALA A 32 -13.82 -14.20 -5.45
N LEU A 33 -13.25 -15.03 -4.58
CA LEU A 33 -11.80 -15.12 -4.34
C LEU A 33 -11.03 -15.51 -5.60
N ARG A 34 -11.54 -16.45 -6.41
CA ARG A 34 -10.92 -16.84 -7.69
C ARG A 34 -10.84 -15.68 -8.67
N ILE A 35 -11.91 -14.91 -8.81
CA ILE A 35 -11.90 -13.75 -9.71
C ILE A 35 -10.91 -12.69 -9.21
N ILE A 36 -10.95 -12.37 -7.92
CA ILE A 36 -10.03 -11.41 -7.32
C ILE A 36 -8.58 -11.90 -7.49
N GLN A 37 -8.31 -13.18 -7.28
CA GLN A 37 -6.98 -13.75 -7.48
C GLN A 37 -6.49 -13.57 -8.92
N ARG A 38 -7.34 -13.83 -9.92
CA ARG A 38 -6.97 -13.61 -11.33
C ARG A 38 -6.60 -12.15 -11.62
N MET A 39 -7.28 -11.19 -10.99
CA MET A 39 -6.90 -9.77 -11.13
C MET A 39 -5.50 -9.51 -10.55
N TYR A 40 -5.18 -10.06 -9.38
CA TYR A 40 -3.84 -9.98 -8.79
C TYR A 40 -2.77 -10.69 -9.64
N ASP A 41 -3.12 -11.76 -10.32
CA ASP A 41 -2.19 -12.48 -11.20
C ASP A 41 -1.81 -11.62 -12.42
N ILE A 42 -2.75 -10.87 -12.98
CA ILE A 42 -2.48 -9.90 -14.04
C ILE A 42 -1.50 -8.82 -13.55
N GLU A 43 -1.73 -8.26 -12.37
CA GLU A 43 -0.83 -7.26 -11.77
C GLU A 43 0.57 -7.81 -11.52
N ARG A 44 0.67 -9.07 -11.08
CA ARG A 44 1.95 -9.75 -10.86
C ARG A 44 2.69 -9.98 -12.17
N GLU A 45 1.98 -10.37 -13.21
CA GLU A 45 2.55 -10.54 -14.54
C GLU A 45 3.07 -9.22 -15.10
N CYS A 46 2.30 -8.12 -15.01
CA CYS A 46 2.73 -6.80 -15.43
C CYS A 46 4.04 -6.38 -14.74
N ARG A 47 4.13 -6.59 -13.42
CA ARG A 47 5.36 -6.29 -12.66
C ARG A 47 6.53 -7.17 -13.09
N ARG A 48 6.34 -8.48 -13.28
CA ARG A 48 7.38 -9.40 -13.73
C ARG A 48 7.94 -9.03 -15.10
N ARG A 49 7.09 -8.49 -15.98
CA ARG A 49 7.45 -8.01 -17.32
C ARG A 49 8.00 -6.59 -17.34
N ASN A 50 8.06 -5.90 -16.19
CA ASN A 50 8.46 -4.49 -16.06
C ASN A 50 7.72 -3.58 -17.04
N LEU A 51 6.41 -3.76 -17.18
CA LEU A 51 5.59 -2.97 -18.10
C LEU A 51 5.52 -1.51 -17.65
N SER A 52 5.53 -0.61 -18.62
CA SER A 52 5.26 0.81 -18.41
C SER A 52 3.82 1.05 -17.92
N PRO A 53 3.52 2.21 -17.30
CA PRO A 53 2.17 2.53 -16.87
C PRO A 53 1.13 2.46 -18.00
N ASP A 54 1.48 2.88 -19.21
CA ASP A 54 0.59 2.81 -20.37
C ASP A 54 0.30 1.36 -20.81
N GLU A 55 1.30 0.50 -20.74
CA GLU A 55 1.13 -0.93 -21.02
C GLU A 55 0.29 -1.61 -19.94
N ILE A 56 0.53 -1.29 -18.65
CA ILE A 56 -0.29 -1.78 -17.54
C ILE A 56 -1.75 -1.34 -17.72
N TYR A 57 -2.00 -0.10 -18.11
CA TYR A 57 -3.34 0.39 -18.39
C TYR A 57 -4.03 -0.43 -19.49
N ARG A 58 -3.32 -0.75 -20.62
CA ARG A 58 -3.87 -1.57 -21.70
C ARG A 58 -4.17 -3.01 -21.25
N GLU A 59 -3.25 -3.66 -20.54
CA GLU A 59 -3.46 -5.00 -19.97
C GLU A 59 -4.67 -5.04 -19.03
N ARG A 60 -4.82 -4.04 -18.18
CA ARG A 60 -5.97 -3.91 -17.28
C ARG A 60 -7.28 -3.77 -18.05
N ARG A 61 -7.31 -2.91 -19.07
CA ARG A 61 -8.50 -2.74 -19.91
C ARG A 61 -8.90 -4.02 -20.62
N GLN A 62 -7.93 -4.75 -21.14
CA GLN A 62 -8.17 -5.96 -21.92
C GLN A 62 -8.50 -7.16 -21.03
N ARG A 63 -7.83 -7.35 -19.90
CA ARG A 63 -7.87 -8.58 -19.10
C ARG A 63 -8.54 -8.41 -17.73
N ALA A 64 -8.29 -7.32 -17.02
CA ALA A 64 -8.80 -7.11 -15.67
C ALA A 64 -10.23 -6.52 -15.67
N ARG A 65 -10.55 -5.60 -16.56
CA ARG A 65 -11.88 -5.00 -16.65
C ARG A 65 -13.00 -6.04 -16.86
N PRO A 66 -12.90 -7.00 -17.79
CA PRO A 66 -13.92 -8.03 -17.92
C PRO A 66 -14.12 -8.86 -16.65
N LEU A 67 -13.03 -9.12 -15.89
CA LEU A 67 -13.11 -9.83 -14.62
C LEU A 67 -13.85 -9.01 -13.55
N THR A 68 -13.57 -7.70 -13.45
CA THR A 68 -14.28 -6.83 -12.52
C THR A 68 -15.76 -6.73 -12.85
N GLU A 69 -16.10 -6.60 -14.13
CA GLU A 69 -17.49 -6.53 -14.59
C GLU A 69 -18.24 -7.85 -14.35
N ALA A 70 -17.59 -8.99 -14.60
CA ALA A 70 -18.16 -10.30 -14.29
C ALA A 70 -18.41 -10.47 -12.78
N LEU A 71 -17.45 -10.04 -11.96
CA LEU A 71 -17.61 -10.06 -10.50
C LEU A 71 -18.76 -9.14 -10.06
N HIS A 72 -18.86 -7.95 -10.62
CA HIS A 72 -19.94 -7.02 -10.28
C HIS A 72 -21.32 -7.60 -10.58
N ARG A 73 -21.50 -8.17 -11.76
CA ARG A 73 -22.76 -8.85 -12.16
C ARG A 73 -23.11 -9.94 -11.16
N TRP A 74 -22.15 -10.81 -10.86
CA TRP A 74 -22.34 -11.88 -9.89
C TRP A 74 -22.67 -11.36 -8.48
N LEU A 75 -22.02 -10.27 -8.03
CA LEU A 75 -22.32 -9.64 -6.74
C LEU A 75 -23.76 -9.11 -6.68
N MET A 76 -24.25 -8.51 -7.76
CA MET A 76 -25.64 -8.02 -7.85
C MET A 76 -26.66 -9.17 -7.84
N GLU A 77 -26.39 -10.27 -8.53
CA GLU A 77 -27.24 -11.46 -8.57
C GLU A 77 -27.28 -12.21 -7.24
N ASN A 78 -26.17 -12.15 -6.47
CA ASN A 78 -26.05 -12.86 -5.19
C ASN A 78 -26.27 -11.98 -3.96
N ARG A 79 -26.76 -10.76 -4.15
CA ARG A 79 -27.11 -9.84 -3.06
C ARG A 79 -28.29 -10.42 -2.24
N SER A 80 -28.13 -10.42 -0.93
CA SER A 80 -29.13 -10.89 0.02
C SER A 80 -29.15 -9.98 1.26
N GLU A 81 -30.30 -9.94 1.94
CA GLU A 81 -30.48 -9.17 3.18
C GLU A 81 -30.26 -10.00 4.45
N ARG A 82 -29.85 -11.27 4.33
CA ARG A 82 -29.75 -12.24 5.44
C ARG A 82 -28.63 -11.92 6.46
N ARG A 83 -27.78 -10.91 6.21
CA ARG A 83 -26.68 -10.46 7.08
C ARG A 83 -25.66 -11.55 7.45
N SER A 84 -25.57 -12.63 6.71
CA SER A 84 -24.52 -13.64 6.87
C SER A 84 -23.13 -13.05 6.56
N ALA A 85 -22.05 -13.77 6.85
CA ALA A 85 -20.70 -13.28 6.56
C ALA A 85 -20.50 -13.01 5.06
N ILE A 86 -21.01 -13.91 4.20
CA ILE A 86 -20.93 -13.72 2.74
C ILE A 86 -21.79 -12.54 2.27
N ASP A 87 -22.99 -12.34 2.82
CA ASP A 87 -23.84 -11.22 2.43
C ASP A 87 -23.20 -9.87 2.81
N ARG A 88 -22.53 -9.80 3.98
CA ARG A 88 -21.76 -8.61 4.38
C ARG A 88 -20.56 -8.36 3.47
N ALA A 89 -19.87 -9.42 3.01
CA ALA A 89 -18.76 -9.30 2.06
C ALA A 89 -19.24 -8.76 0.70
N ILE A 90 -20.37 -9.26 0.19
CA ILE A 90 -21.01 -8.82 -1.04
C ILE A 90 -21.44 -7.35 -0.91
N ALA A 91 -22.19 -7.00 0.14
CA ALA A 91 -22.69 -5.66 0.38
C ALA A 91 -21.52 -4.64 0.54
N TYR A 92 -20.49 -5.00 1.28
CA TYR A 92 -19.28 -4.17 1.40
C TYR A 92 -18.64 -3.90 0.04
N THR A 93 -18.42 -4.96 -0.75
CA THR A 93 -17.75 -4.85 -2.05
C THR A 93 -18.58 -4.01 -3.03
N LEU A 94 -19.90 -4.20 -3.07
CA LEU A 94 -20.80 -3.37 -3.88
C LEU A 94 -20.77 -1.89 -3.45
N GLY A 95 -20.78 -1.62 -2.15
CA GLY A 95 -20.77 -0.25 -1.61
C GLY A 95 -19.52 0.55 -1.97
N ILE A 96 -18.40 -0.10 -2.19
CA ILE A 96 -17.14 0.55 -2.57
C ILE A 96 -16.72 0.24 -4.02
N TYR A 97 -17.52 -0.48 -4.78
CA TYR A 97 -17.18 -0.96 -6.12
C TYR A 97 -16.67 0.13 -7.06
N PRO A 98 -17.27 1.32 -7.16
CA PRO A 98 -16.75 2.40 -8.02
C PRO A 98 -15.33 2.84 -7.62
N ARG A 99 -15.01 2.77 -6.32
CA ARG A 99 -13.67 3.09 -5.81
C ARG A 99 -12.67 1.97 -6.10
N LEU A 100 -13.13 0.70 -6.06
CA LEU A 100 -12.32 -0.47 -6.40
C LEU A 100 -11.92 -0.48 -7.87
N CYS A 101 -12.76 0.01 -8.77
CA CYS A 101 -12.48 0.04 -10.21
C CYS A 101 -11.47 1.11 -10.63
N ARG A 102 -11.21 2.12 -9.80
CA ARG A 102 -10.32 3.24 -10.17
C ARG A 102 -8.89 2.85 -10.52
N TYR A 103 -8.39 1.72 -10.02
CA TYR A 103 -7.06 1.25 -10.41
C TYR A 103 -6.97 0.89 -11.91
N LEU A 104 -8.11 0.62 -12.55
CA LEU A 104 -8.20 0.33 -13.99
C LEU A 104 -8.02 1.55 -14.88
N ASP A 105 -8.13 2.76 -14.31
CA ASP A 105 -8.17 4.00 -15.09
C ASP A 105 -6.77 4.59 -15.33
N ASP A 106 -5.75 4.12 -14.59
CA ASP A 106 -4.38 4.62 -14.71
C ASP A 106 -3.38 3.54 -14.27
N GLY A 107 -2.35 3.27 -15.07
CA GLY A 107 -1.33 2.28 -14.78
C GLY A 107 -0.43 2.59 -13.57
N HIS A 108 -0.38 3.85 -13.12
CA HIS A 108 0.34 4.21 -11.89
C HIS A 108 -0.42 3.80 -10.62
N TYR A 109 -1.70 3.50 -10.71
CA TYR A 109 -2.49 3.14 -9.54
C TYR A 109 -2.27 1.68 -9.16
N HIS A 110 -2.21 1.40 -7.87
CA HIS A 110 -2.14 0.04 -7.37
C HIS A 110 -3.54 -0.54 -7.16
N ILE A 111 -3.69 -1.85 -7.35
CA ILE A 111 -4.92 -2.60 -7.09
C ILE A 111 -5.30 -2.59 -5.60
N ASP A 112 -4.32 -2.42 -4.72
CA ASP A 112 -4.50 -2.33 -3.26
C ASP A 112 -3.68 -1.18 -2.66
N ASN A 113 -3.87 -0.96 -1.35
CA ASN A 113 -3.18 0.07 -0.58
C ASN A 113 -2.10 -0.51 0.35
N ASN A 114 -1.65 -1.74 0.10
CA ASN A 114 -0.72 -2.45 1.00
C ASN A 114 0.60 -1.68 1.20
N MET A 115 1.11 -1.01 0.16
CA MET A 115 2.31 -0.17 0.29
C MET A 115 2.14 0.95 1.31
N ALA A 116 1.04 1.70 1.22
CA ALA A 116 0.77 2.79 2.15
C ALA A 116 0.46 2.26 3.57
N GLU A 117 -0.28 1.15 3.68
CA GLU A 117 -0.56 0.52 4.97
C GLU A 117 0.72 0.00 5.64
N ASN A 118 1.62 -0.62 4.88
CA ASN A 118 2.91 -1.06 5.40
C ASN A 118 3.81 0.11 5.80
N ALA A 119 3.74 1.25 5.11
CA ALA A 119 4.50 2.44 5.47
C ALA A 119 4.04 3.03 6.82
N VAL A 120 2.74 2.98 7.15
CA VAL A 120 2.20 3.46 8.45
C VAL A 120 2.21 2.38 9.55
N ARG A 121 2.47 1.12 9.21
CA ARG A 121 2.46 0.00 10.18
C ARG A 121 3.42 0.19 11.35
N PRO A 122 4.68 0.68 11.18
CA PRO A 122 5.58 0.94 12.31
C PRO A 122 4.99 1.93 13.31
N LEU A 123 4.32 3.00 12.83
CA LEU A 123 3.62 3.96 13.68
C LEU A 123 2.47 3.29 14.45
N ALA A 124 1.65 2.47 13.77
CA ALA A 124 0.53 1.77 14.39
C ALA A 124 0.97 0.77 15.47
N LEU A 125 2.11 0.11 15.27
CA LEU A 125 2.73 -0.76 16.27
C LEU A 125 3.35 0.05 17.42
N GLY A 126 4.06 1.13 17.13
CA GLY A 126 4.66 2.02 18.12
C GLY A 126 3.63 2.58 19.10
N ARG A 127 2.44 2.97 18.61
CA ARG A 127 1.33 3.44 19.47
C ARG A 127 0.89 2.44 20.54
N LYS A 128 1.10 1.16 20.36
CA LYS A 128 0.84 0.15 21.40
C LYS A 128 1.82 0.24 22.56
N ASN A 129 3.01 0.81 22.34
CA ASN A 129 4.07 0.93 23.35
C ASN A 129 4.00 2.29 24.07
N TYR A 130 3.83 3.40 23.32
CA TYR A 130 3.87 4.75 23.91
C TYR A 130 2.52 5.48 23.93
N LEU A 131 1.44 4.86 23.43
CA LEU A 131 0.03 5.32 23.42
C LEU A 131 -0.22 6.65 22.70
N PHE A 132 0.53 7.71 23.00
CA PHE A 132 0.39 9.06 22.44
C PHE A 132 1.74 9.80 22.40
N CYS A 133 1.81 10.85 21.59
CA CYS A 133 3.05 11.64 21.39
C CYS A 133 3.18 12.86 22.33
N GLY A 134 2.29 13.02 23.31
CA GLY A 134 2.32 14.12 24.29
C GLY A 134 1.92 15.49 23.74
N SER A 135 2.28 15.85 22.50
CA SER A 135 1.91 17.11 21.85
C SER A 135 1.83 16.99 20.32
N HIS A 136 1.17 17.96 19.67
CA HIS A 136 1.15 18.04 18.20
C HIS A 136 2.55 18.22 17.59
N ARG A 137 3.43 18.94 18.28
CA ARG A 137 4.84 19.11 17.85
C ARG A 137 5.57 17.78 17.88
N ALA A 138 5.51 17.06 18.98
CA ALA A 138 6.14 15.73 19.10
C ALA A 138 5.58 14.72 18.08
N ALA A 139 4.27 14.79 17.77
CA ALA A 139 3.67 13.96 16.74
C ALA A 139 4.21 14.28 15.32
N ARG A 140 4.45 15.58 15.03
CA ARG A 140 5.06 16.01 13.77
C ARG A 140 6.51 15.52 13.67
N ASP A 141 7.29 15.70 14.74
CA ASP A 141 8.69 15.29 14.78
C ASP A 141 8.81 13.75 14.62
N ALA A 142 7.95 12.99 15.30
CA ALA A 142 7.85 11.55 15.13
C ALA A 142 7.50 11.16 13.69
N ALA A 143 6.56 11.86 13.04
CA ALA A 143 6.17 11.59 11.65
C ALA A 143 7.34 11.82 10.67
N ILE A 144 8.16 12.85 10.91
CA ILE A 144 9.38 13.13 10.12
C ILE A 144 10.35 11.96 10.27
N ILE A 145 10.65 11.54 11.50
CA ILE A 145 11.57 10.44 11.77
C ILE A 145 11.07 9.14 11.13
N TYR A 146 9.79 8.79 11.31
CA TYR A 146 9.22 7.61 10.66
C TYR A 146 9.31 7.66 9.13
N SER A 147 9.13 8.85 8.53
CA SER A 147 9.27 9.03 7.09
C SER A 147 10.71 8.81 6.62
N LEU A 148 11.69 9.35 7.32
CA LEU A 148 13.11 9.17 7.01
C LEU A 148 13.55 7.72 7.15
N ILE A 149 13.23 7.07 8.27
CA ILE A 149 13.54 5.65 8.51
C ILE A 149 12.83 4.74 7.46
N GLY A 150 11.57 5.06 7.13
CA GLY A 150 10.83 4.35 6.10
C GLY A 150 11.48 4.48 4.72
N THR A 151 11.94 5.68 4.37
CA THR A 151 12.66 5.94 3.11
C THR A 151 14.00 5.22 3.06
N CYS A 152 14.78 5.18 4.16
CA CYS A 152 15.99 4.38 4.24
C CYS A 152 15.75 2.93 3.83
N ARG A 153 14.71 2.30 4.40
CA ARG A 153 14.37 0.91 4.10
C ARG A 153 13.94 0.71 2.65
N LEU A 154 13.17 1.65 2.11
CA LEU A 154 12.74 1.60 0.70
C LEU A 154 13.92 1.74 -0.28
N CYS A 155 14.94 2.51 0.10
CA CYS A 155 16.18 2.66 -0.67
C CYS A 155 17.19 1.52 -0.44
N GLY A 156 16.85 0.52 0.39
CA GLY A 156 17.74 -0.60 0.70
C GLY A 156 18.88 -0.25 1.68
N HIS A 157 18.81 0.90 2.33
CA HIS A 157 19.81 1.35 3.29
C HIS A 157 19.51 0.82 4.70
N ASN A 158 20.57 0.58 5.48
CA ASN A 158 20.46 0.31 6.91
C ASN A 158 20.16 1.64 7.64
N PRO A 159 18.99 1.79 8.32
CA PRO A 159 18.64 3.05 8.98
C PRO A 159 19.58 3.47 10.09
N GLN A 160 20.22 2.51 10.78
CA GLN A 160 21.17 2.81 11.84
C GLN A 160 22.46 3.41 11.27
N GLN A 161 23.01 2.80 10.21
CA GLN A 161 24.20 3.32 9.54
C GLN A 161 23.94 4.72 8.97
N TRP A 162 22.80 4.90 8.28
CA TRP A 162 22.39 6.19 7.77
C TRP A 162 22.29 7.24 8.88
N LEU A 163 21.61 6.93 9.98
CA LEU A 163 21.41 7.88 11.08
C LEU A 163 22.73 8.26 11.74
N THR A 164 23.60 7.28 11.98
CA THR A 164 24.94 7.52 12.57
C THR A 164 25.75 8.47 11.68
N ASP A 165 25.80 8.20 10.37
CA ASP A 165 26.55 9.04 9.43
C ASP A 165 25.97 10.46 9.34
N VAL A 166 24.63 10.58 9.29
CA VAL A 166 23.95 11.89 9.29
C VAL A 166 24.26 12.67 10.55
N MET A 167 24.21 12.05 11.72
CA MET A 167 24.50 12.72 12.99
C MET A 167 25.96 13.19 13.08
N CYS A 168 26.90 12.46 12.50
CA CYS A 168 28.31 12.88 12.43
C CYS A 168 28.53 14.08 11.50
N ARG A 169 27.76 14.19 10.41
CA ARG A 169 28.01 15.18 9.35
C ARG A 169 27.10 16.41 9.36
N ILE A 170 25.93 16.34 10.00
CA ILE A 170 24.90 17.36 9.85
C ILE A 170 25.34 18.74 10.34
N ASN A 171 26.16 18.80 11.40
CA ASN A 171 26.63 20.07 11.97
C ASN A 171 27.60 20.81 11.04
N ASP A 172 28.36 20.08 10.24
CA ASP A 172 29.35 20.63 9.29
C ASP A 172 28.78 20.78 7.87
N CYS A 173 27.54 20.29 7.66
CA CYS A 173 26.91 20.31 6.36
C CYS A 173 26.28 21.69 6.06
N ARG A 174 26.65 22.30 4.94
CA ARG A 174 26.03 23.55 4.49
C ARG A 174 24.53 23.32 4.22
N THR A 175 23.70 24.32 4.54
CA THR A 175 22.25 24.24 4.32
C THR A 175 21.88 23.86 2.88
N SER A 176 22.64 24.36 1.89
CA SER A 176 22.45 24.02 0.47
C SER A 176 22.74 22.56 0.13
N GLN A 177 23.46 21.85 0.99
CA GLN A 177 23.87 20.44 0.81
C GLN A 177 23.08 19.45 1.68
N LEU A 178 22.18 19.92 2.54
CA LEU A 178 21.37 19.04 3.42
C LEU A 178 20.59 17.97 2.65
N HIS A 179 20.22 18.26 1.39
CA HIS A 179 19.54 17.29 0.53
C HIS A 179 20.36 16.02 0.26
N THR A 180 21.72 16.09 0.34
CA THR A 180 22.60 14.92 0.17
C THR A 180 22.54 13.94 1.35
N LEU A 181 22.09 14.40 2.50
CA LEU A 181 21.90 13.58 3.71
C LEU A 181 20.53 12.88 3.73
N LEU A 182 19.60 13.25 2.84
CA LEU A 182 18.31 12.58 2.76
C LEU A 182 18.49 11.12 2.29
N PRO A 183 17.73 10.16 2.82
CA PRO A 183 17.94 8.74 2.52
C PRO A 183 17.91 8.38 1.03
N GLY A 184 17.14 9.09 0.23
CA GLY A 184 17.07 8.87 -1.23
C GLY A 184 18.30 9.34 -2.01
N ASN A 185 19.12 10.21 -1.43
CA ASN A 185 20.32 10.78 -2.04
C ASN A 185 21.60 10.37 -1.30
N TRP A 186 21.43 9.65 -0.19
CA TRP A 186 22.54 9.26 0.65
C TRP A 186 23.31 8.09 0.04
N THR A 187 24.64 8.21 0.07
CA THR A 187 25.57 7.13 -0.27
C THR A 187 26.40 6.79 0.95
N PRO A 188 26.56 5.50 1.32
CA PRO A 188 27.45 5.11 2.39
C PRO A 188 28.86 5.62 2.10
N GLN A 189 29.48 6.27 3.08
CA GLN A 189 30.91 6.53 2.97
C GLN A 189 31.66 5.23 3.30
N PRO A 190 32.77 4.93 2.60
CA PRO A 190 33.61 3.81 2.99
C PRO A 190 34.08 4.03 4.43
N ASP A 191 34.00 2.97 5.26
CA ASP A 191 34.42 2.99 6.64
C ASP A 191 35.87 3.52 6.75
N THR A 192 36.01 4.75 7.23
CA THR A 192 37.30 5.33 7.61
C THR A 192 37.79 4.83 8.99
N THR A 193 37.16 3.76 9.51
CA THR A 193 37.54 3.11 10.76
C THR A 193 38.39 1.85 10.54
N SER A 194 39.48 1.98 9.80
CA SER A 194 40.57 1.00 9.87
C SER A 194 41.87 1.76 10.22
N GLY A 195 41.96 2.12 11.49
CA GLY A 195 43.17 2.78 11.99
C GLY A 195 43.05 3.15 13.46
N PHE A 196 42.97 2.13 14.33
CA PHE A 196 43.51 2.17 15.71
C PHE A 196 43.80 0.74 16.13
#